data_72ebc19796493824bcb8f66cc66224fc
#
_entry.id   72ebc19796493824bcb8f66cc66224fc
#
_cell.length_a   1.000
_cell.length_b   1.000
_cell.length_c   1.000
_cell.angle_alpha   90.00
_cell.angle_beta   90.00
_cell.angle_gamma   90.00
#
_symmetry.space_group_name_H-M   'P 1'
#
loop_
_entity.id
_entity.type
_entity.pdbx_description
1 polymer ?
#
loop_
_entity_poly.entity_id
_entity_poly.type
_entity_poly.pdbx_seq_one_letter_code
_entity_poly.pdbx_strand_id
1 'polypeptide(L)'
;MGILDADIYGPSQGIMFGIAEGTRPQVREQKWFVPLQAHGVQVMSMAFLTDDNTPVVWRGPMVSGALIQLVTQTAWDDLDYLIIDMPPGTGDIHLTLAQKVPVAGAVIVTTPQDLALLDARKGVEMFRKVNIPVLGVVENMAVHICSSCCLLYTSPSPRDRQK
;
A
#
# COMPACT_ATOMS: atom_id res chain seq x y z
N MET A 1 7.70 12.96 -6.86
CA MET A 1 6.73 11.93 -6.43
C MET A 1 7.37 11.02 -5.41
N GLY A 2 6.63 10.61 -4.37
CA GLY A 2 7.06 9.65 -3.35
C GLY A 2 6.12 8.47 -3.21
N ILE A 3 6.66 7.34 -2.78
CA ILE A 3 5.90 6.13 -2.40
C ILE A 3 6.31 5.70 -1.01
N LEU A 4 5.33 5.43 -0.17
CA LEU A 4 5.49 4.82 1.13
C LEU A 4 4.75 3.48 1.16
N ASP A 5 5.50 2.40 1.33
CA ASP A 5 4.97 1.05 1.58
C ASP A 5 4.66 0.91 3.08
N ALA A 6 3.39 0.80 3.39
CA ALA A 6 2.88 0.70 4.75
C ALA A 6 2.57 -0.75 5.17
N ASP A 7 2.78 -1.73 4.28
CA ASP A 7 2.57 -3.14 4.62
C ASP A 7 3.82 -3.73 5.27
N ILE A 8 3.71 -4.00 6.57
CA ILE A 8 4.81 -4.56 7.34
C ILE A 8 4.93 -6.07 7.21
N TYR A 9 3.83 -6.75 6.85
CA TYR A 9 3.79 -8.20 6.77
C TYR A 9 4.12 -8.71 5.37
N GLY A 10 3.84 -7.93 4.34
CA GLY A 10 4.07 -8.27 2.95
C GLY A 10 4.61 -7.08 2.13
N PRO A 11 5.70 -6.44 2.58
CA PRO A 11 6.23 -5.27 1.88
C PRO A 11 6.68 -5.66 0.48
N SER A 12 6.22 -4.94 -0.53
CA SER A 12 6.44 -5.28 -1.94
C SER A 12 7.16 -4.20 -2.72
N GLN A 13 7.07 -2.94 -2.28
CA GLN A 13 7.56 -1.81 -3.05
C GLN A 13 9.09 -1.83 -3.24
N GLY A 14 9.85 -2.29 -2.26
CA GLY A 14 11.29 -2.46 -2.41
C GLY A 14 11.66 -3.35 -3.61
N ILE A 15 11.01 -4.50 -3.71
CA ILE A 15 11.23 -5.46 -4.82
C ILE A 15 10.75 -4.86 -6.15
N MET A 16 9.56 -4.24 -6.16
CA MET A 16 8.98 -3.65 -7.37
C MET A 16 9.82 -2.51 -7.94
N PHE A 17 10.50 -1.75 -7.09
CA PHE A 17 11.42 -0.68 -7.49
C PHE A 17 12.87 -1.16 -7.73
N GLY A 18 13.14 -2.45 -7.61
CA GLY A 18 14.48 -3.03 -7.83
C GLY A 18 15.50 -2.61 -6.77
N ILE A 19 15.03 -2.25 -5.57
CA ILE A 19 15.90 -1.92 -4.43
C ILE A 19 16.43 -3.24 -3.86
N ALA A 20 17.74 -3.32 -3.70
CA ALA A 20 18.38 -4.53 -3.19
C ALA A 20 17.92 -4.83 -1.75
N GLU A 21 17.70 -6.11 -1.46
CA GLU A 21 17.36 -6.60 -0.13
C GLU A 21 18.42 -6.16 0.90
N GLY A 22 17.97 -5.82 2.10
CA GLY A 22 18.84 -5.30 3.16
C GLY A 22 19.31 -3.85 2.99
N THR A 23 18.89 -3.15 1.92
CA THR A 23 19.16 -1.72 1.77
C THR A 23 18.41 -0.93 2.82
N ARG A 24 19.13 -0.03 3.51
CA ARG A 24 18.57 0.81 4.58
C ARG A 24 18.63 2.28 4.24
N PRO A 25 17.61 3.07 4.62
CA PRO A 25 17.66 4.51 4.50
C PRO A 25 18.72 5.10 5.42
N GLN A 26 19.41 6.13 4.97
CA GLN A 26 20.28 6.90 5.82
C GLN A 26 19.45 7.70 6.82
N VAL A 27 19.98 7.90 8.04
CA VAL A 27 19.34 8.74 9.04
C VAL A 27 20.13 10.05 9.14
N ARG A 28 19.47 11.16 8.86
CA ARG A 28 20.01 12.51 8.97
C ARG A 28 19.63 13.11 10.32
N GLU A 29 20.61 13.73 11.00
CA GLU A 29 20.40 14.42 12.29
C GLU A 29 19.76 13.54 13.37
N GLN A 30 20.00 12.23 13.32
CA GLN A 30 19.43 11.21 14.23
C GLN A 30 17.89 11.21 14.29
N LYS A 31 17.22 11.84 13.32
CA LYS A 31 15.78 12.03 13.34
C LYS A 31 15.10 11.75 11.98
N TRP A 32 15.75 12.12 10.88
CA TRP A 32 15.12 12.10 9.56
C TRP A 32 15.60 10.93 8.73
N PHE A 33 14.70 10.12 8.24
CA PHE A 33 15.00 9.09 7.25
C PHE A 33 15.15 9.73 5.87
N VAL A 34 16.23 9.45 5.18
CA VAL A 34 16.43 9.87 3.79
C VAL A 34 15.82 8.80 2.89
N PRO A 35 14.79 9.11 2.09
CA PRO A 35 14.15 8.12 1.23
C PRO A 35 15.13 7.61 0.17
N LEU A 36 14.99 6.34 -0.19
CA LEU A 36 15.75 5.74 -1.27
C LEU A 36 15.24 6.26 -2.61
N GLN A 37 16.14 6.36 -3.58
CA GLN A 37 15.81 6.86 -4.93
C GLN A 37 15.81 5.69 -5.92
N ALA A 38 14.69 5.49 -6.60
CA ALA A 38 14.57 4.50 -7.66
C ALA A 38 13.65 5.02 -8.77
N HIS A 39 14.09 4.92 -10.00
CA HIS A 39 13.34 5.35 -11.20
C HIS A 39 12.74 6.77 -11.12
N GLY A 40 13.44 7.71 -10.47
CA GLY A 40 12.98 9.08 -10.28
C GLY A 40 11.89 9.24 -9.21
N VAL A 41 11.66 8.21 -8.39
CA VAL A 41 10.69 8.19 -7.29
C VAL A 41 11.42 8.05 -5.97
N GLN A 42 10.99 8.79 -4.96
CA GLN A 42 11.44 8.62 -3.58
C GLN A 42 10.66 7.48 -2.95
N VAL A 43 11.37 6.46 -2.46
CA VAL A 43 10.76 5.22 -1.95
C VAL A 43 11.13 5.04 -0.48
N MET A 44 10.12 4.79 0.34
CA MET A 44 10.27 4.38 1.73
C MET A 44 9.38 3.17 2.00
N SER A 45 9.84 2.24 2.82
CA SER A 45 9.09 1.05 3.19
C SER A 45 9.29 0.72 4.66
N MET A 46 8.25 0.16 5.26
CA MET A 46 8.33 -0.44 6.59
C MET A 46 9.40 -1.55 6.65
N ALA A 47 9.63 -2.27 5.56
CA ALA A 47 10.68 -3.28 5.46
C ALA A 47 12.09 -2.71 5.71
N PHE A 48 12.35 -1.48 5.33
CA PHE A 48 13.68 -0.88 5.49
C PHE A 48 14.05 -0.58 6.95
N LEU A 49 13.06 -0.65 7.86
CA LEU A 49 13.27 -0.44 9.31
C LEU A 49 13.42 -1.75 10.08
N THR A 50 13.15 -2.88 9.46
CA THR A 50 13.22 -4.20 10.09
C THR A 50 14.56 -4.86 9.82
N ASP A 51 15.06 -5.60 10.82
CA ASP A 51 16.20 -6.49 10.65
C ASP A 51 15.69 -7.88 10.27
N ASP A 52 16.16 -8.43 9.14
CA ASP A 52 15.83 -9.79 8.69
C ASP A 52 16.20 -10.87 9.72
N ASN A 53 17.15 -10.56 10.60
CA ASN A 53 17.67 -11.49 11.60
C ASN A 53 16.96 -11.40 12.97
N THR A 54 16.05 -10.45 13.17
CA THR A 54 15.36 -10.31 14.44
C THR A 54 13.86 -10.35 14.20
N PRO A 55 13.16 -11.44 14.55
CA PRO A 55 11.71 -11.48 14.43
C PRO A 55 11.10 -10.46 15.39
N VAL A 56 10.81 -9.28 14.89
CA VAL A 56 10.07 -8.27 15.65
C VAL A 56 8.61 -8.67 15.64
N VAL A 57 8.06 -8.98 16.80
CA VAL A 57 6.63 -9.22 16.95
C VAL A 57 5.91 -7.88 16.89
N TRP A 58 5.50 -7.48 15.70
CA TRP A 58 4.76 -6.26 15.48
C TRP A 58 3.34 -6.38 16.04
N ARG A 59 3.03 -5.57 17.04
CA ARG A 59 1.65 -5.43 17.56
C ARG A 59 1.01 -4.18 16.91
N GLY A 60 -0.31 -4.20 16.74
CA GLY A 60 -1.04 -3.13 16.05
C GLY A 60 -0.65 -1.70 16.43
N PRO A 61 -0.59 -1.32 17.73
CA PRO A 61 -0.17 0.02 18.13
C PRO A 61 1.27 0.39 17.73
N MET A 62 2.18 -0.59 17.71
CA MET A 62 3.58 -0.38 17.28
C MET A 62 3.65 -0.13 15.77
N VAL A 63 2.90 -0.89 14.98
CA VAL A 63 2.83 -0.71 13.52
C VAL A 63 2.30 0.67 13.18
N SER A 64 1.19 1.07 13.80
CA SER A 64 0.59 2.39 13.59
C SER A 64 1.56 3.52 13.96
N GLY A 65 2.28 3.37 15.08
CA GLY A 65 3.30 4.34 15.51
C GLY A 65 4.45 4.45 14.51
N ALA A 66 4.99 3.32 14.06
CA ALA A 66 6.07 3.27 13.08
C ALA A 66 5.65 3.86 11.72
N LEU A 67 4.42 3.57 11.27
CA LEU A 67 3.89 4.16 10.04
C LEU A 67 3.81 5.69 10.13
N ILE A 68 3.24 6.22 11.21
CA ILE A 68 3.17 7.67 11.42
C ILE A 68 4.57 8.28 11.46
N GLN A 69 5.52 7.61 12.11
CA GLN A 69 6.91 8.04 12.13
C GLN A 69 7.49 8.09 10.71
N LEU A 70 7.29 7.06 9.89
CA LEU A 70 7.75 7.05 8.50
C LEU A 70 7.12 8.16 7.66
N VAL A 71 5.83 8.41 7.80
CA VAL A 71 5.16 9.50 7.06
C VAL A 71 5.74 10.85 7.46
N THR A 72 5.95 11.08 8.78
CA THR A 72 6.28 12.40 9.32
C THR A 72 7.77 12.67 9.47
N GLN A 73 8.61 11.62 9.56
CA GLN A 73 10.05 11.73 9.75
C GLN A 73 10.87 11.29 8.52
N THR A 74 10.24 11.04 7.39
CA THR A 74 10.95 10.90 6.13
C THR A 74 11.20 12.29 5.56
N ALA A 75 12.45 12.56 5.22
CA ALA A 75 12.87 13.80 4.58
C ALA A 75 12.50 13.77 3.08
N TRP A 76 11.20 13.82 2.82
CA TRP A 76 10.69 13.94 1.46
C TRP A 76 11.16 15.25 0.84
N ASP A 77 11.60 15.22 -0.40
CA ASP A 77 12.10 16.37 -1.13
C ASP A 77 11.20 16.67 -2.33
N ASP A 78 10.68 17.90 -2.39
CA ASP A 78 9.90 18.47 -3.52
C ASP A 78 8.85 17.50 -4.10
N LEU A 79 7.90 17.05 -3.25
CA LEU A 79 6.85 16.13 -3.66
C LEU A 79 5.57 16.85 -4.09
N ASP A 80 5.12 16.61 -5.32
CA ASP A 80 3.74 16.91 -5.73
C ASP A 80 2.76 15.89 -5.17
N TYR A 81 3.17 14.60 -5.14
CA TYR A 81 2.33 13.48 -4.69
C TYR A 81 3.13 12.54 -3.80
N LEU A 82 2.52 12.13 -2.71
CA LEU A 82 2.92 11.00 -1.89
C LEU A 82 1.84 9.91 -1.97
N ILE A 83 2.20 8.76 -2.49
CA ILE A 83 1.32 7.59 -2.55
C ILE A 83 1.67 6.69 -1.35
N ILE A 84 0.67 6.32 -0.57
CA ILE A 84 0.83 5.40 0.56
C ILE A 84 0.15 4.08 0.17
N ASP A 85 0.97 3.06 -0.03
CA ASP A 85 0.51 1.68 -0.30
C ASP A 85 0.16 1.01 1.02
N MET A 86 -1.14 0.84 1.24
CA MET A 86 -1.69 0.38 2.52
C MET A 86 -1.73 -1.15 2.57
N PRO A 87 -1.55 -1.74 3.77
CA PRO A 87 -1.75 -3.18 3.94
C PRO A 87 -3.19 -3.57 3.61
N PRO A 88 -3.45 -4.85 3.27
CA PRO A 88 -4.80 -5.30 2.98
C PRO A 88 -5.72 -5.18 4.20
N GLY A 89 -7.01 -5.03 3.94
CA GLY A 89 -8.04 -4.97 4.97
C GLY A 89 -8.49 -3.57 5.34
N THR A 90 -9.18 -3.44 6.45
CA THR A 90 -9.80 -2.20 6.95
C THR A 90 -9.54 -1.97 8.45
N GLY A 91 -8.33 -2.34 8.88
CA GLY A 91 -7.95 -2.34 10.30
C GLY A 91 -7.56 -0.97 10.86
N ASP A 92 -7.08 -0.99 12.10
CA ASP A 92 -6.70 0.21 12.88
C ASP A 92 -5.63 1.07 12.22
N ILE A 93 -4.78 0.47 11.37
CA ILE A 93 -3.72 1.18 10.65
C ILE A 93 -4.33 2.22 9.71
N HIS A 94 -5.37 1.85 8.96
CA HIS A 94 -6.08 2.75 8.04
C HIS A 94 -6.76 3.90 8.79
N LEU A 95 -7.42 3.58 9.91
CA LEU A 95 -8.07 4.60 10.75
C LEU A 95 -7.05 5.55 11.37
N THR A 96 -5.93 5.01 11.86
CA THR A 96 -4.85 5.82 12.45
C THR A 96 -4.24 6.76 11.42
N LEU A 97 -3.96 6.27 10.20
CA LEU A 97 -3.45 7.10 9.12
C LEU A 97 -4.44 8.22 8.78
N ALA A 98 -5.72 7.86 8.59
CA ALA A 98 -6.79 8.80 8.28
C ALA A 98 -6.95 9.94 9.31
N GLN A 99 -6.68 9.64 10.56
CA GLN A 99 -6.80 10.62 11.66
C GLN A 99 -5.55 11.48 11.84
N LYS A 100 -4.39 10.98 11.46
CA LYS A 100 -3.09 11.62 11.76
C LYS A 100 -2.44 12.29 10.57
N VAL A 101 -2.83 11.91 9.35
CA VAL A 101 -2.25 12.42 8.10
C VAL A 101 -3.36 13.08 7.26
N PRO A 102 -3.14 14.27 6.72
CA PRO A 102 -4.09 14.92 5.83
C PRO A 102 -4.13 14.20 4.47
N VAL A 103 -4.98 13.18 4.36
CA VAL A 103 -5.12 12.37 3.14
C VAL A 103 -6.03 13.08 2.15
N ALA A 104 -5.54 13.36 0.95
CA ALA A 104 -6.31 14.03 -0.11
C ALA A 104 -7.42 13.13 -0.68
N GLY A 105 -7.21 11.81 -0.68
CA GLY A 105 -8.21 10.85 -1.14
C GLY A 105 -7.65 9.43 -1.18
N ALA A 106 -8.52 8.46 -1.41
CA ALA A 106 -8.17 7.05 -1.50
C ALA A 106 -8.55 6.48 -2.86
N VAL A 107 -7.71 5.60 -3.39
CA VAL A 107 -8.01 4.75 -4.55
C VAL A 107 -8.12 3.32 -4.03
N ILE A 108 -9.21 2.65 -4.37
CA ILE A 108 -9.42 1.25 -4.01
C ILE A 108 -8.97 0.38 -5.19
N VAL A 109 -8.04 -0.53 -4.92
CA VAL A 109 -7.60 -1.52 -5.92
C VAL A 109 -8.24 -2.85 -5.56
N THR A 110 -8.87 -3.48 -6.52
CA THR A 110 -9.54 -4.77 -6.35
C THR A 110 -9.34 -5.65 -7.58
N THR A 111 -9.73 -6.90 -7.45
CA THR A 111 -9.87 -7.82 -8.57
C THR A 111 -11.34 -8.19 -8.73
N PRO A 112 -11.77 -8.78 -9.88
CA PRO A 112 -13.19 -9.00 -10.15
C PRO A 112 -13.84 -10.16 -9.39
N GLN A 113 -13.08 -10.87 -8.55
CA GLN A 113 -13.60 -11.97 -7.75
C GLN A 113 -14.52 -11.45 -6.63
N ASP A 114 -15.60 -12.17 -6.35
CA ASP A 114 -16.64 -11.76 -5.40
C ASP A 114 -16.08 -11.42 -4.00
N LEU A 115 -15.12 -12.19 -3.51
CA LEU A 115 -14.49 -11.92 -2.21
C LEU A 115 -13.70 -10.60 -2.21
N ALA A 116 -12.95 -10.33 -3.27
CA ALA A 116 -12.20 -9.09 -3.41
C ALA A 116 -13.14 -7.88 -3.51
N LEU A 117 -14.26 -8.01 -4.23
CA LEU A 117 -15.28 -6.97 -4.34
C LEU A 117 -15.97 -6.69 -3.00
N LEU A 118 -16.20 -7.72 -2.18
CA LEU A 118 -16.74 -7.54 -0.83
C LEU A 118 -15.78 -6.73 0.05
N ASP A 119 -14.48 -7.03 -0.01
CA ASP A 119 -13.49 -6.29 0.76
C ASP A 119 -13.29 -4.87 0.23
N ALA A 120 -13.32 -4.68 -1.09
CA ALA A 120 -13.31 -3.35 -1.69
C ALA A 120 -14.49 -2.49 -1.21
N ARG A 121 -15.70 -3.04 -1.13
CA ARG A 121 -16.88 -2.34 -0.58
C ARG A 121 -16.66 -1.92 0.88
N LYS A 122 -16.12 -2.81 1.72
CA LYS A 122 -15.78 -2.47 3.11
C LYS A 122 -14.75 -1.32 3.18
N GLY A 123 -13.75 -1.34 2.29
CA GLY A 123 -12.75 -0.26 2.17
C GLY A 123 -13.40 1.08 1.82
N VAL A 124 -14.29 1.11 0.83
CA VAL A 124 -15.05 2.31 0.46
C VAL A 124 -15.85 2.85 1.65
N GLU A 125 -16.59 1.98 2.36
CA GLU A 125 -17.40 2.39 3.51
C GLU A 125 -16.53 2.88 4.68
N MET A 126 -15.37 2.29 4.90
CA MET A 126 -14.41 2.74 5.90
C MET A 126 -13.94 4.16 5.59
N PHE A 127 -13.46 4.44 4.36
CA PHE A 127 -12.99 5.76 3.99
C PHE A 127 -14.08 6.82 4.07
N ARG A 128 -15.32 6.47 3.70
CA ARG A 128 -16.49 7.35 3.88
C ARG A 128 -16.73 7.71 5.34
N LYS A 129 -16.64 6.74 6.27
CA LYS A 129 -16.82 6.96 7.71
C LYS A 129 -15.78 7.90 8.31
N VAL A 130 -14.58 7.94 7.76
CA VAL A 130 -13.51 8.85 8.23
C VAL A 130 -13.37 10.11 7.38
N ASN A 131 -14.37 10.38 6.52
CA ASN A 131 -14.45 11.57 5.65
C ASN A 131 -13.26 11.71 4.68
N ILE A 132 -12.70 10.61 4.22
CA ILE A 132 -11.70 10.59 3.15
C ILE A 132 -12.43 10.34 1.82
N PRO A 133 -12.30 11.21 0.82
CA PRO A 133 -12.94 11.00 -0.48
C PRO A 133 -12.33 9.77 -1.18
N VAL A 134 -13.20 8.88 -1.68
CA VAL A 134 -12.78 7.80 -2.57
C VAL A 134 -12.75 8.35 -3.99
N LEU A 135 -11.55 8.49 -4.55
CA LEU A 135 -11.31 9.07 -5.87
C LEU A 135 -11.72 8.13 -6.99
N GLY A 136 -11.66 6.83 -6.74
CA GLY A 136 -12.02 5.82 -7.71
C GLY A 136 -11.71 4.40 -7.26
N VAL A 137 -12.11 3.45 -8.12
CA VAL A 137 -11.82 2.02 -7.96
C VAL A 137 -11.07 1.56 -9.19
N VAL A 138 -9.98 0.84 -8.99
CA VAL A 138 -9.21 0.19 -10.05
C VAL A 138 -9.49 -1.30 -10.00
N GLU A 139 -10.10 -1.84 -11.04
CA GLU A 139 -10.26 -3.28 -11.21
C GLU A 139 -9.04 -3.84 -11.92
N ASN A 140 -8.19 -4.51 -11.17
CA ASN A 140 -6.99 -5.18 -11.68
C ASN A 140 -7.32 -6.62 -12.08
N MET A 141 -6.55 -7.19 -13.01
CA MET A 141 -6.78 -8.56 -13.54
C MET A 141 -8.18 -8.76 -14.11
N ALA A 142 -8.80 -7.71 -14.65
CA ALA A 142 -10.14 -7.73 -15.22
C ALA A 142 -10.24 -8.55 -16.51
N VAL A 143 -9.11 -8.88 -17.13
CA VAL A 143 -9.02 -9.56 -18.41
C VAL A 143 -8.07 -10.76 -18.30
N HIS A 144 -8.50 -11.91 -18.82
CA HIS A 144 -7.69 -13.11 -18.93
C HIS A 144 -7.71 -13.65 -20.37
N ILE A 145 -6.56 -13.91 -20.94
CA ILE A 145 -6.41 -14.57 -22.23
C ILE A 145 -6.20 -16.07 -21.98
N CYS A 146 -7.11 -16.89 -22.46
CA CYS A 146 -6.98 -18.33 -22.34
C CYS A 146 -5.74 -18.84 -23.09
N SER A 147 -4.85 -19.55 -22.42
CA SER A 147 -3.63 -20.11 -23.02
C SER A 147 -3.92 -21.22 -24.06
N SER A 148 -5.10 -21.86 -24.01
CA SER A 148 -5.46 -22.96 -24.92
C SER A 148 -6.19 -22.49 -26.17
N CYS A 149 -7.09 -21.51 -26.07
CA CYS A 149 -7.94 -21.09 -27.20
C CYS A 149 -7.78 -19.60 -27.55
N CYS A 150 -6.90 -18.86 -26.87
CA CYS A 150 -6.69 -17.43 -27.06
C CYS A 150 -7.96 -16.56 -26.91
N LEU A 151 -9.03 -17.11 -26.35
CA LEU A 151 -10.24 -16.35 -26.10
C LEU A 151 -10.02 -15.36 -24.95
N LEU A 152 -10.47 -14.13 -25.16
CA LEU A 152 -10.43 -13.09 -24.14
C LEU A 152 -11.62 -13.26 -23.20
N TYR A 153 -11.34 -13.50 -21.93
CA TYR A 153 -12.34 -13.50 -20.88
C TYR A 153 -12.28 -12.18 -20.12
N THR A 154 -13.41 -11.52 -20.01
CA THR A 154 -13.61 -10.40 -19.08
C THR A 154 -14.30 -10.93 -17.84
N SER A 155 -13.91 -10.45 -16.69
CA SER A 155 -14.50 -10.88 -15.43
C SER A 155 -15.68 -9.98 -15.02
N PRO A 156 -16.70 -10.52 -14.33
CA PRO A 156 -16.90 -11.95 -14.06
C PRO A 156 -17.41 -12.66 -15.31
N SER A 157 -16.75 -13.78 -15.65
CA SER A 157 -17.27 -14.67 -16.70
C SER A 157 -18.62 -15.23 -16.27
N PRO A 158 -19.57 -15.46 -17.21
CA PRO A 158 -20.85 -16.11 -16.87
C PRO A 158 -20.71 -17.48 -16.18
N ARG A 159 -19.57 -18.15 -16.38
CA ARG A 159 -19.25 -19.42 -15.73
C ARG A 159 -18.83 -19.27 -14.26
N ASP A 160 -18.30 -18.12 -13.87
CA ASP A 160 -17.87 -17.87 -12.48
C ASP A 160 -19.08 -17.57 -11.57
N ARG A 161 -20.22 -17.20 -12.15
CA ARG A 161 -21.48 -16.98 -11.41
C ARG A 161 -22.27 -18.26 -11.15
N GLN A 162 -21.85 -19.40 -11.71
CA GLN A 162 -22.56 -20.68 -11.60
C GLN A 162 -21.88 -21.68 -10.67
N LYS A 163 -20.81 -21.28 -9.98
CA LYS A 163 -20.15 -22.03 -8.91
C LYS A 163 -20.37 -21.32 -7.58
#